data_8eab652bba216064d3282f5e7ded27ab
#
_entry.id   8eab652bba216064d3282f5e7ded27ab
#
_cell.length_a   1.000
_cell.length_b   1.000
_cell.length_c   1.000
_cell.angle_alpha   90.00
_cell.angle_beta   90.00
_cell.angle_gamma   90.00
#
_symmetry.space_group_name_H-M   'P 1'
#
loop_
_entity.id
_entity.type
_entity.pdbx_description
1 polymer ?
#
loop_
_entity_poly.entity_id
_entity_poly.type
_entity_poly.pdbx_seq_one_letter_code
_entity_poly.pdbx_strand_id
1 'polypeptide(L)'
;KSALIYKIAIRPGKFFLARPRRFGKSLLISTFESLFKFGLRDFKGLTIEKLWKETETYNVVRLDFSEIRPDFGLEKFRDDLRDRLIDNFAPYGFNFDKTGTSIFSQLSSWLKKQAPNSLVILVDEYDAPLTSCLSNFELFEKVRSLLSDFYAILKSNDGVLRFVFITGITKFNKTRIFSALNNLSDLSLDVEFGELLGYTKEEIEKYFSPYLACAARALDLTRSELLGALMRHYDGFCFERSATERVFAPWSLLNFFASPRNGLLDYWFESGGKPSVLMEYLKSHAMRSPEEYGREKTISLSTLSGSSDADTLSDLGLLTQTGYLTIKAVKYGDTVYLDYPNLEVKKAMGQLYVEHLLTGRSAGQVGAGPIVQVLSEESAEALVHILNRLFAAIDYQRYPVRDEASVRVFTQVYFAGAGLEPKVEHHTAHGRSDLEVKVNNRHWILEFKVSRDQENPDQKLEEAVEQLKLKGYGDDSSSENLIKVALVFSLEERKFIRWKEV
;
A
#
# COMPACT_ATOMS: atom_id res chain seq x y z
N LYS A 1 2.50 1.42 -22.51
CA LYS A 1 3.39 2.20 -21.61
C LYS A 1 4.56 2.85 -22.36
N SER A 2 5.11 2.25 -23.42
CA SER A 2 6.30 2.78 -24.09
C SER A 2 6.14 4.20 -24.69
N ALA A 3 4.91 4.63 -25.03
CA ALA A 3 4.63 6.00 -25.43
C ALA A 3 4.79 6.99 -24.25
N LEU A 4 4.40 6.60 -23.03
CA LEU A 4 4.60 7.42 -21.83
C LEU A 4 6.08 7.49 -21.45
N ILE A 5 6.81 6.38 -21.59
CA ILE A 5 8.27 6.35 -21.40
C ILE A 5 8.95 7.32 -22.37
N TYR A 6 8.54 7.33 -23.66
CA TYR A 6 9.03 8.29 -24.63
C TYR A 6 8.82 9.74 -24.21
N LYS A 7 7.60 10.08 -23.73
CA LYS A 7 7.28 11.46 -23.31
C LYS A 7 8.17 11.97 -22.16
N ILE A 8 8.60 11.07 -21.29
CA ILE A 8 9.54 11.40 -20.20
C ILE A 8 10.97 11.48 -20.74
N ALA A 9 11.42 10.46 -21.48
CA ALA A 9 12.82 10.30 -21.90
C ALA A 9 13.28 11.35 -22.93
N ILE A 10 12.36 11.82 -23.81
CA ILE A 10 12.72 12.79 -24.86
C ILE A 10 13.09 14.18 -24.29
N ARG A 11 12.62 14.52 -23.12
CA ARG A 11 12.88 15.80 -22.45
C ARG A 11 14.13 15.69 -21.59
N PRO A 12 15.17 16.53 -21.80
CA PRO A 12 16.20 16.71 -20.80
C PRO A 12 15.57 17.18 -19.50
N GLY A 13 15.93 16.58 -18.37
CA GLY A 13 15.34 17.00 -17.11
C GLY A 13 15.56 16.01 -15.96
N LYS A 14 14.98 16.37 -14.84
CA LYS A 14 15.03 15.60 -13.60
C LYS A 14 13.62 15.23 -13.21
N PHE A 15 13.37 13.94 -12.99
CA PHE A 15 12.05 13.38 -12.74
C PHE A 15 12.05 12.55 -11.48
N PHE A 16 10.95 12.62 -10.76
CA PHE A 16 10.69 11.83 -9.56
C PHE A 16 9.38 11.05 -9.69
N LEU A 17 9.39 9.78 -9.26
CA LEU A 17 8.21 8.94 -9.25
C LEU A 17 8.14 8.11 -7.96
N ALA A 18 7.13 8.37 -7.13
CA ALA A 18 6.77 7.47 -6.03
C ALA A 18 5.64 6.53 -6.44
N ARG A 19 5.80 5.24 -6.13
CA ARG A 19 4.76 4.20 -6.32
C ARG A 19 4.92 3.15 -5.21
N PRO A 20 3.86 2.46 -4.82
CA PRO A 20 3.95 1.34 -3.90
C PRO A 20 4.94 0.28 -4.36
N ARG A 21 5.32 -0.63 -3.47
CA ARG A 21 6.12 -1.79 -3.85
C ARG A 21 5.40 -2.62 -4.91
N ARG A 22 6.18 -3.35 -5.73
CA ARG A 22 5.68 -4.30 -6.74
C ARG A 22 4.91 -3.68 -7.92
N PHE A 23 4.95 -2.36 -8.08
CA PHE A 23 4.35 -1.66 -9.23
C PHE A 23 5.29 -1.57 -10.45
N GLY A 24 6.50 -2.09 -10.41
CA GLY A 24 7.40 -2.12 -11.58
C GLY A 24 8.35 -0.92 -11.69
N LYS A 25 8.65 -0.21 -10.59
CA LYS A 25 9.63 0.90 -10.56
C LYS A 25 11.00 0.49 -11.09
N SER A 26 11.55 -0.60 -10.57
CA SER A 26 12.87 -1.11 -11.00
C SER A 26 12.88 -1.57 -12.46
N LEU A 27 11.74 -2.07 -12.97
CA LEU A 27 11.59 -2.38 -14.40
C LEU A 27 11.60 -1.09 -15.23
N LEU A 28 10.96 -0.02 -14.76
CA LEU A 28 11.00 1.28 -15.42
C LEU A 28 12.44 1.84 -15.46
N ILE A 29 13.17 1.76 -14.34
CA ILE A 29 14.59 2.13 -14.26
C ILE A 29 15.42 1.35 -15.29
N SER A 30 15.29 0.03 -15.34
CA SER A 30 16.02 -0.79 -16.33
C SER A 30 15.59 -0.51 -17.77
N THR A 31 14.35 -0.08 -17.98
CA THR A 31 13.84 0.33 -19.30
C THR A 31 14.51 1.62 -19.76
N PHE A 32 14.61 2.63 -18.88
CA PHE A 32 15.37 3.84 -19.19
C PHE A 32 16.87 3.55 -19.41
N GLU A 33 17.44 2.67 -18.57
CA GLU A 33 18.82 2.26 -18.74
C GLU A 33 19.06 1.64 -20.12
N SER A 34 18.21 0.69 -20.57
CA SER A 34 18.31 0.09 -21.89
C SER A 34 18.15 1.14 -22.99
N LEU A 35 17.17 2.04 -22.86
CA LEU A 35 16.91 3.07 -23.87
C LEU A 35 18.12 4.00 -24.06
N PHE A 36 18.69 4.51 -22.98
CA PHE A 36 19.79 5.49 -23.05
C PHE A 36 21.14 4.83 -23.36
N LYS A 37 21.39 3.58 -22.93
CA LYS A 37 22.63 2.83 -23.24
C LYS A 37 22.65 2.27 -24.65
N PHE A 38 21.51 1.74 -25.14
CA PHE A 38 21.48 0.88 -26.33
C PHE A 38 20.47 1.36 -27.39
N GLY A 39 19.84 2.50 -27.16
CA GLY A 39 18.81 3.01 -28.06
C GLY A 39 17.62 2.07 -28.17
N LEU A 40 17.11 1.86 -29.36
CA LEU A 40 15.93 1.05 -29.64
C LEU A 40 16.16 -0.48 -29.68
N ARG A 41 17.35 -0.95 -29.33
CA ARG A 41 17.71 -2.38 -29.43
C ARG A 41 16.64 -3.31 -28.84
N ASP A 42 16.11 -2.99 -27.66
CA ASP A 42 15.18 -3.83 -26.89
C ASP A 42 13.71 -3.38 -27.04
N PHE A 43 13.41 -2.46 -27.97
CA PHE A 43 12.09 -1.83 -28.12
C PHE A 43 11.35 -2.19 -29.42
N LYS A 44 11.81 -3.21 -30.12
CA LYS A 44 11.22 -3.65 -31.40
C LYS A 44 9.74 -4.00 -31.24
N GLY A 45 8.90 -3.47 -32.10
CA GLY A 45 7.44 -3.68 -32.09
C GLY A 45 6.67 -2.82 -31.08
N LEU A 46 7.37 -2.05 -30.25
CA LEU A 46 6.73 -1.14 -29.29
C LEU A 46 6.47 0.25 -29.90
N THR A 47 5.52 1.00 -29.35
CA THR A 47 5.16 2.34 -29.84
C THR A 47 6.36 3.29 -29.87
N ILE A 48 7.26 3.21 -28.88
CA ILE A 48 8.44 4.07 -28.78
C ILE A 48 9.40 3.90 -29.97
N GLU A 49 9.43 2.72 -30.61
CA GLU A 49 10.25 2.47 -31.81
C GLU A 49 9.97 3.47 -32.94
N LYS A 50 8.69 3.89 -33.08
CA LYS A 50 8.27 4.86 -34.08
C LYS A 50 8.50 6.31 -33.67
N LEU A 51 8.59 6.57 -32.38
CA LEU A 51 8.63 7.91 -31.79
C LEU A 51 10.06 8.38 -31.51
N TRP A 52 10.93 7.48 -31.04
CA TRP A 52 12.31 7.80 -30.66
C TRP A 52 13.17 8.03 -31.90
N LYS A 53 13.75 9.22 -32.00
CA LYS A 53 14.60 9.63 -33.13
C LYS A 53 16.04 9.92 -32.73
N GLU A 54 16.33 9.89 -31.43
CA GLU A 54 17.68 10.12 -30.90
C GLU A 54 18.56 8.92 -31.24
N THR A 55 19.71 9.17 -31.87
CA THR A 55 20.66 8.13 -32.27
C THR A 55 21.84 8.02 -31.30
N GLU A 56 21.98 9.02 -30.43
CA GLU A 56 23.04 9.08 -29.44
C GLU A 56 22.78 8.06 -28.30
N THR A 57 23.85 7.54 -27.75
CA THR A 57 23.86 6.73 -26.53
C THR A 57 24.60 7.47 -25.43
N TYR A 58 24.29 7.15 -24.19
CA TYR A 58 24.75 7.91 -23.03
C TYR A 58 25.48 7.03 -22.02
N ASN A 59 26.34 7.64 -21.23
CA ASN A 59 26.83 7.05 -20.01
C ASN A 59 25.69 6.99 -18.97
N VAL A 60 25.27 5.80 -18.58
CA VAL A 60 24.14 5.61 -17.66
C VAL A 60 24.63 5.04 -16.34
N VAL A 61 24.57 5.87 -15.30
CA VAL A 61 24.87 5.46 -13.93
C VAL A 61 23.57 5.07 -13.24
N ARG A 62 23.46 3.83 -12.82
CA ARG A 62 22.32 3.32 -12.06
C ARG A 62 22.73 3.10 -10.61
N LEU A 63 22.01 3.73 -9.68
CA LEU A 63 22.20 3.63 -8.23
C LEU A 63 20.97 2.97 -7.63
N ASP A 64 21.16 1.82 -6.99
CA ASP A 64 20.14 1.14 -6.20
C ASP A 64 20.47 1.32 -4.72
N PHE A 65 19.60 2.04 -4.00
CA PHE A 65 19.80 2.32 -2.57
C PHE A 65 19.14 1.30 -1.65
N SER A 66 18.45 0.29 -2.18
CA SER A 66 17.87 -0.78 -1.37
C SER A 66 18.90 -1.62 -0.62
N GLU A 67 20.13 -1.67 -1.14
CA GLU A 67 21.23 -2.48 -0.59
C GLU A 67 22.07 -1.73 0.44
N ILE A 68 21.94 -0.40 0.56
CA ILE A 68 22.67 0.40 1.54
C ILE A 68 21.75 0.84 2.67
N ARG A 69 22.01 0.30 3.87
CA ARG A 69 21.18 0.54 5.05
C ARG A 69 22.02 1.00 6.22
N PRO A 70 21.53 1.97 7.03
CA PRO A 70 22.21 2.44 8.21
C PRO A 70 22.06 1.52 9.44
N ASP A 71 21.65 0.26 9.27
CA ASP A 71 21.37 -0.69 10.36
C ASP A 71 22.56 -0.91 11.28
N PHE A 72 23.78 -0.77 10.75
CA PHE A 72 25.05 -0.88 11.50
C PHE A 72 25.69 0.48 11.84
N GLY A 73 24.91 1.55 11.77
CA GLY A 73 25.33 2.90 12.12
C GLY A 73 25.80 3.76 10.95
N LEU A 74 26.02 5.04 11.25
CA LEU A 74 26.32 6.07 10.25
C LEU A 74 27.63 5.85 9.49
N GLU A 75 28.69 5.42 10.17
CA GLU A 75 30.00 5.21 9.54
C GLU A 75 29.94 4.10 8.50
N LYS A 76 29.30 2.98 8.85
CA LYS A 76 29.12 1.88 7.89
C LYS A 76 28.27 2.33 6.68
N PHE A 77 27.19 3.09 6.92
CA PHE A 77 26.39 3.65 5.85
C PHE A 77 27.20 4.58 4.93
N ARG A 78 28.04 5.43 5.50
CA ARG A 78 28.92 6.33 4.75
C ARG A 78 29.91 5.54 3.85
N ASP A 79 30.49 4.47 4.39
CA ASP A 79 31.39 3.60 3.64
C ASP A 79 30.66 2.86 2.51
N ASP A 80 29.48 2.30 2.78
CA ASP A 80 28.68 1.60 1.78
C ASP A 80 28.20 2.56 0.67
N LEU A 81 27.80 3.79 1.02
CA LEU A 81 27.44 4.81 0.04
C LEU A 81 28.65 5.20 -0.83
N ARG A 82 29.82 5.41 -0.20
CA ARG A 82 31.08 5.70 -0.93
C ARG A 82 31.39 4.59 -1.91
N ASP A 83 31.40 3.34 -1.45
CA ASP A 83 31.78 2.20 -2.27
C ASP A 83 30.77 2.01 -3.42
N ARG A 84 29.46 2.20 -3.18
CA ARG A 84 28.42 2.20 -4.20
C ARG A 84 28.65 3.28 -5.26
N LEU A 85 29.03 4.50 -4.85
CA LEU A 85 29.35 5.55 -5.81
C LEU A 85 30.61 5.21 -6.63
N ILE A 86 31.66 4.69 -6.02
CA ILE A 86 32.86 4.26 -6.73
C ILE A 86 32.51 3.21 -7.78
N ASP A 87 31.84 2.12 -7.39
CA ASP A 87 31.53 1.00 -8.28
C ASP A 87 30.69 1.43 -9.50
N ASN A 88 29.75 2.34 -9.30
CA ASN A 88 28.85 2.74 -10.39
C ASN A 88 29.42 3.83 -11.29
N PHE A 89 30.36 4.66 -10.82
CA PHE A 89 31.01 5.69 -11.65
C PHE A 89 32.34 5.22 -12.26
N ALA A 90 33.02 4.23 -11.68
CA ALA A 90 34.30 3.70 -12.18
C ALA A 90 34.26 3.22 -13.63
N PRO A 91 33.20 2.54 -14.14
CA PRO A 91 33.12 2.14 -15.54
C PRO A 91 33.19 3.30 -16.54
N TYR A 92 32.91 4.52 -16.07
CA TYR A 92 32.96 5.74 -16.89
C TYR A 92 34.20 6.59 -16.64
N GLY A 93 35.22 6.04 -15.96
CA GLY A 93 36.51 6.67 -15.75
C GLY A 93 36.62 7.50 -14.46
N PHE A 94 35.71 7.33 -13.51
CA PHE A 94 35.89 7.87 -12.16
C PHE A 94 36.86 7.02 -11.36
N ASN A 95 37.99 7.63 -10.91
CA ASN A 95 38.97 6.98 -10.06
C ASN A 95 39.02 7.68 -8.69
N PHE A 96 38.67 6.97 -7.64
CA PHE A 96 38.68 7.50 -6.29
C PHE A 96 40.06 7.35 -5.64
N ASP A 97 40.62 8.48 -5.16
CA ASP A 97 41.86 8.50 -4.39
C ASP A 97 41.52 8.53 -2.90
N LYS A 98 41.91 7.44 -2.18
CA LYS A 98 41.67 7.31 -0.73
C LYS A 98 42.47 8.31 0.12
N THR A 99 43.56 8.84 -0.40
CA THR A 99 44.42 9.84 0.29
C THR A 99 44.01 11.28 0.02
N GLY A 100 43.09 11.46 -0.94
CA GLY A 100 42.61 12.77 -1.39
C GLY A 100 41.47 13.33 -0.54
N THR A 101 40.75 14.24 -1.15
CA THR A 101 39.56 14.85 -0.54
C THR A 101 38.38 13.86 -0.48
N SER A 102 37.22 14.28 0.08
CA SER A 102 36.04 13.44 0.19
C SER A 102 35.56 12.89 -1.16
N ILE A 103 34.87 11.76 -1.16
CA ILE A 103 34.26 11.17 -2.36
C ILE A 103 33.41 12.19 -3.11
N PHE A 104 32.67 13.02 -2.40
CA PHE A 104 31.80 14.04 -2.98
C PHE A 104 32.57 15.13 -3.72
N SER A 105 33.70 15.59 -3.17
CA SER A 105 34.57 16.57 -3.83
C SER A 105 35.23 16.00 -5.08
N GLN A 106 35.69 14.76 -5.02
CA GLN A 106 36.32 14.08 -6.16
C GLN A 106 35.33 13.79 -7.27
N LEU A 107 34.11 13.31 -6.89
CA LEU A 107 33.03 13.06 -7.87
C LEU A 107 32.59 14.37 -8.55
N SER A 108 32.45 15.46 -7.80
CA SER A 108 32.14 16.78 -8.39
C SER A 108 33.22 17.23 -9.37
N SER A 109 34.49 17.04 -9.02
CA SER A 109 35.62 17.40 -9.90
C SER A 109 35.68 16.54 -11.17
N TRP A 110 35.30 15.28 -11.07
CA TRP A 110 35.19 14.38 -12.23
C TRP A 110 34.00 14.76 -13.13
N LEU A 111 32.82 15.07 -12.53
CA LEU A 111 31.65 15.50 -13.29
C LEU A 111 31.94 16.76 -14.12
N LYS A 112 32.64 17.76 -13.57
CA LYS A 112 33.01 18.99 -14.30
C LYS A 112 33.84 18.77 -15.57
N LYS A 113 34.44 17.60 -15.69
CA LYS A 113 35.25 17.22 -16.87
C LYS A 113 34.46 16.48 -17.94
N GLN A 114 33.20 16.09 -17.64
CA GLN A 114 32.35 15.37 -18.58
C GLN A 114 31.77 16.32 -19.65
N ALA A 115 31.43 15.80 -20.82
CA ALA A 115 30.78 16.56 -21.86
C ALA A 115 29.36 17.02 -21.43
N PRO A 116 28.89 18.16 -21.89
CA PRO A 116 27.52 18.59 -21.61
C PRO A 116 26.47 17.57 -22.08
N ASN A 117 25.42 17.38 -21.31
CA ASN A 117 24.31 16.47 -21.60
C ASN A 117 24.75 15.00 -21.92
N SER A 118 25.87 14.53 -21.36
CA SER A 118 26.42 13.20 -21.65
C SER A 118 26.07 12.11 -20.64
N LEU A 119 25.53 12.49 -19.47
CA LEU A 119 25.35 11.58 -18.35
C LEU A 119 23.88 11.42 -18.01
N VAL A 120 23.46 10.19 -17.84
CA VAL A 120 22.13 9.79 -17.32
C VAL A 120 22.31 9.18 -15.94
N ILE A 121 21.55 9.69 -14.96
CA ILE A 121 21.55 9.19 -13.58
C ILE A 121 20.18 8.56 -13.29
N LEU A 122 20.19 7.29 -12.91
CA LEU A 122 18.99 6.54 -12.53
C LEU A 122 19.13 6.09 -11.07
N VAL A 123 18.21 6.52 -10.22
CA VAL A 123 18.22 6.19 -8.79
C VAL A 123 16.98 5.36 -8.46
N ASP A 124 17.17 4.14 -8.01
CA ASP A 124 16.10 3.28 -7.51
C ASP A 124 16.08 3.26 -5.98
N GLU A 125 14.89 3.22 -5.41
CA GLU A 125 14.62 3.15 -3.96
C GLU A 125 15.40 4.20 -3.13
N TYR A 126 15.35 5.48 -3.53
CA TYR A 126 16.08 6.57 -2.87
C TYR A 126 15.79 6.66 -1.37
N ASP A 127 14.60 6.27 -0.95
CA ASP A 127 14.07 6.36 0.39
C ASP A 127 14.37 5.12 1.27
N ALA A 128 14.94 4.06 0.72
CA ALA A 128 15.24 2.84 1.46
C ALA A 128 16.17 3.06 2.67
N PRO A 129 17.28 3.84 2.59
CA PRO A 129 18.12 4.12 3.75
C PRO A 129 17.39 4.90 4.85
N LEU A 130 16.50 5.83 4.46
CA LEU A 130 15.73 6.67 5.39
C LEU A 130 14.65 5.87 6.08
N THR A 131 13.95 5.02 5.33
CA THR A 131 12.86 4.21 5.85
C THR A 131 13.34 3.18 6.87
N SER A 132 14.59 2.71 6.76
CA SER A 132 15.15 1.73 7.71
C SER A 132 15.54 2.34 9.06
N CYS A 133 15.70 3.66 9.16
CA CYS A 133 16.04 4.35 10.40
C CYS A 133 14.98 5.37 10.87
N LEU A 134 13.76 5.26 10.38
CA LEU A 134 12.67 6.21 10.65
C LEU A 134 12.33 6.36 12.15
N SER A 135 12.51 5.30 12.93
CA SER A 135 12.31 5.31 14.39
C SER A 135 13.49 5.93 15.17
N ASN A 136 14.62 6.18 14.53
CA ASN A 136 15.80 6.81 15.13
C ASN A 136 16.06 8.17 14.46
N PHE A 137 15.47 9.21 15.02
CA PHE A 137 15.52 10.55 14.45
C PHE A 137 16.94 11.10 14.24
N GLU A 138 17.84 10.86 15.17
CA GLU A 138 19.22 11.36 15.05
C GLU A 138 19.97 10.70 13.88
N LEU A 139 19.84 9.39 13.74
CA LEU A 139 20.43 8.66 12.63
C LEU A 139 19.77 9.04 11.30
N PHE A 140 18.44 9.18 11.28
CA PHE A 140 17.68 9.62 10.13
C PHE A 140 18.17 10.96 9.58
N GLU A 141 18.35 11.96 10.44
CA GLU A 141 18.84 13.30 10.03
C GLU A 141 20.26 13.26 9.47
N LYS A 142 21.15 12.43 10.04
CA LYS A 142 22.52 12.25 9.55
C LYS A 142 22.56 11.55 8.18
N VAL A 143 21.76 10.51 7.99
CA VAL A 143 21.62 9.80 6.70
C VAL A 143 21.03 10.73 5.65
N ARG A 144 19.99 11.47 6.00
CA ARG A 144 19.36 12.47 5.13
C ARG A 144 20.36 13.54 4.65
N SER A 145 21.22 14.04 5.57
CA SER A 145 22.25 15.01 5.22
C SER A 145 23.24 14.46 4.19
N LEU A 146 23.72 13.22 4.37
CA LEU A 146 24.63 12.59 3.40
C LEU A 146 23.99 12.40 2.02
N LEU A 147 22.73 12.00 1.98
CA LEU A 147 22.00 11.89 0.70
C LEU A 147 21.82 13.28 0.06
N SER A 148 21.50 14.31 0.85
CA SER A 148 21.40 15.69 0.36
C SER A 148 22.69 16.19 -0.25
N ASP A 149 23.85 15.88 0.36
CA ASP A 149 25.17 16.24 -0.16
C ASP A 149 25.42 15.61 -1.53
N PHE A 150 25.04 14.35 -1.72
CA PHE A 150 25.12 13.70 -3.04
C PHE A 150 24.27 14.42 -4.09
N TYR A 151 23.01 14.74 -3.79
CA TYR A 151 22.15 15.46 -4.74
C TYR A 151 22.60 16.90 -5.02
N ALA A 152 23.24 17.55 -4.05
CA ALA A 152 23.83 18.87 -4.23
C ALA A 152 24.95 18.86 -5.28
N ILE A 153 25.72 17.77 -5.36
CA ILE A 153 26.75 17.61 -6.40
C ILE A 153 26.11 17.50 -7.78
N LEU A 154 25.03 16.73 -7.92
CA LEU A 154 24.30 16.62 -9.19
C LEU A 154 23.78 17.99 -9.65
N LYS A 155 23.25 18.81 -8.71
CA LYS A 155 22.85 20.18 -9.01
C LYS A 155 24.00 21.05 -9.52
N SER A 156 25.12 21.02 -8.79
CA SER A 156 26.28 21.87 -9.10
C SER A 156 26.91 21.54 -10.46
N ASN A 157 26.56 20.37 -11.03
CA ASN A 157 27.04 19.88 -12.30
C ASN A 157 25.89 19.63 -13.30
N ASP A 158 24.82 20.40 -13.21
CA ASP A 158 23.59 20.20 -13.98
C ASP A 158 23.78 20.13 -15.49
N GLY A 159 24.69 20.95 -16.02
CA GLY A 159 24.97 21.01 -17.46
C GLY A 159 25.53 19.72 -18.07
N VAL A 160 25.99 18.77 -17.25
CA VAL A 160 26.47 17.45 -17.69
C VAL A 160 25.32 16.45 -17.80
N LEU A 161 24.23 16.70 -17.09
CA LEU A 161 23.13 15.73 -16.92
C LEU A 161 22.14 15.84 -18.09
N ARG A 162 22.06 14.80 -18.92
CA ARG A 162 21.02 14.63 -19.95
C ARG A 162 19.67 14.29 -19.31
N PHE A 163 19.70 13.42 -18.27
CA PHE A 163 18.49 12.91 -17.68
C PHE A 163 18.76 12.39 -16.25
N VAL A 164 17.86 12.69 -15.33
CA VAL A 164 17.86 12.12 -13.97
C VAL A 164 16.48 11.56 -13.70
N PHE A 165 16.42 10.29 -13.25
CA PHE A 165 15.16 9.68 -12.85
C PHE A 165 15.32 9.01 -11.47
N ILE A 166 14.46 9.40 -10.53
CA ILE A 166 14.54 8.97 -9.14
C ILE A 166 13.24 8.27 -8.77
N THR A 167 13.33 7.06 -8.23
CA THR A 167 12.16 6.34 -7.73
C THR A 167 12.24 6.04 -6.24
N GLY A 168 11.06 5.92 -5.63
CA GLY A 168 10.89 5.49 -4.24
C GLY A 168 9.46 5.04 -3.96
N ILE A 169 9.18 4.71 -2.71
CA ILE A 169 7.84 4.40 -2.21
C ILE A 169 7.21 5.67 -1.65
N THR A 170 7.97 6.42 -0.88
CA THR A 170 7.51 7.57 -0.10
C THR A 170 8.02 8.89 -0.68
N LYS A 171 7.43 9.98 -0.21
CA LYS A 171 7.87 11.35 -0.51
C LYS A 171 8.57 12.00 0.70
N PHE A 172 9.14 11.21 1.59
CA PHE A 172 9.82 11.71 2.78
C PHE A 172 10.89 12.74 2.44
N ASN A 173 10.83 13.84 3.14
CA ASN A 173 11.86 14.87 3.06
C ASN A 173 12.32 15.20 1.64
N LYS A 174 11.44 14.92 0.64
CA LYS A 174 11.72 15.25 -0.78
C LYS A 174 12.23 16.68 -0.90
N THR A 175 11.58 17.62 -0.21
CA THR A 175 11.98 19.03 -0.25
C THR A 175 13.36 19.24 0.37
N ARG A 176 13.72 18.57 1.46
CA ARG A 176 15.02 18.76 2.12
C ARG A 176 16.14 17.99 1.42
N ILE A 177 15.88 16.79 0.91
CA ILE A 177 16.87 16.00 0.18
C ILE A 177 17.13 16.58 -1.20
N PHE A 178 16.05 16.93 -1.91
CA PHE A 178 16.13 17.45 -3.27
C PHE A 178 16.02 18.97 -3.36
N SER A 179 16.07 19.71 -2.23
CA SER A 179 16.15 21.17 -2.25
C SER A 179 17.32 21.68 -3.11
N ALA A 180 18.34 20.84 -3.19
CA ALA A 180 19.44 21.05 -4.10
C ALA A 180 19.06 20.83 -5.58
N LEU A 181 18.13 19.93 -5.93
CA LEU A 181 17.71 19.68 -7.31
C LEU A 181 16.58 20.62 -7.71
N ASN A 182 16.91 21.86 -8.09
CA ASN A 182 15.94 22.76 -8.68
C ASN A 182 15.33 22.11 -9.92
N ASN A 183 14.03 22.31 -10.16
CA ASN A 183 13.28 21.79 -11.32
C ASN A 183 13.10 20.26 -11.34
N LEU A 184 13.04 19.60 -10.19
CA LEU A 184 12.65 18.21 -10.12
C LEU A 184 11.13 18.08 -10.39
N SER A 185 10.76 17.50 -11.53
CA SER A 185 9.38 17.24 -11.90
C SER A 185 8.83 16.01 -11.20
N ASP A 186 7.85 16.18 -10.34
CA ASP A 186 7.17 15.08 -9.64
C ASP A 186 6.04 14.50 -10.49
N LEU A 187 6.21 13.29 -10.98
CA LEU A 187 5.24 12.56 -11.81
C LEU A 187 4.24 11.73 -10.99
N SER A 188 4.38 11.72 -9.67
CA SER A 188 3.65 10.75 -8.82
C SER A 188 2.13 10.95 -8.81
N LEU A 189 1.64 12.18 -9.01
CA LEU A 189 0.21 12.50 -9.11
C LEU A 189 -0.12 13.26 -10.41
N ASP A 190 0.76 13.19 -11.40
CA ASP A 190 0.54 13.81 -12.69
C ASP A 190 -0.49 13.02 -13.48
N VAL A 191 -1.49 13.74 -14.04
CA VAL A 191 -2.59 13.16 -14.81
C VAL A 191 -2.12 12.38 -16.02
N GLU A 192 -1.07 12.86 -16.69
CA GLU A 192 -0.52 12.21 -17.89
C GLU A 192 0.17 10.88 -17.57
N PHE A 193 0.69 10.71 -16.33
CA PHE A 193 1.50 9.54 -15.93
C PHE A 193 0.84 8.63 -14.89
N GLY A 194 -0.47 8.80 -14.65
CA GLY A 194 -1.23 7.93 -13.74
C GLY A 194 -1.14 6.45 -14.10
N GLU A 195 -1.16 6.15 -15.38
CA GLU A 195 -1.09 4.79 -15.94
C GLU A 195 0.34 4.32 -16.29
N LEU A 196 1.39 5.09 -15.97
CA LEU A 196 2.76 4.74 -16.35
C LEU A 196 3.17 3.37 -15.84
N LEU A 197 2.77 3.03 -14.63
CA LEU A 197 2.95 1.73 -13.98
C LEU A 197 1.59 1.13 -13.57
N GLY A 198 1.53 -0.18 -13.47
CA GLY A 198 0.28 -0.93 -13.33
C GLY A 198 -0.30 -1.34 -14.69
N TYR A 199 -1.37 -2.12 -14.70
CA TYR A 199 -2.09 -2.50 -15.91
C TYR A 199 -3.49 -1.90 -15.90
N THR A 200 -3.90 -1.27 -17.02
CA THR A 200 -5.30 -0.87 -17.19
C THR A 200 -6.15 -2.07 -17.58
N LYS A 201 -7.46 -1.94 -17.44
CA LYS A 201 -8.42 -2.97 -17.88
C LYS A 201 -8.22 -3.30 -19.37
N GLU A 202 -8.09 -2.28 -20.21
CA GLU A 202 -7.91 -2.41 -21.66
C GLU A 202 -6.61 -3.14 -22.01
N GLU A 203 -5.55 -2.87 -21.26
CA GLU A 203 -4.26 -3.59 -21.40
C GLU A 203 -4.41 -5.08 -21.05
N ILE A 204 -5.16 -5.40 -19.99
CA ILE A 204 -5.44 -6.79 -19.62
C ILE A 204 -6.25 -7.49 -20.68
N GLU A 205 -7.32 -6.88 -21.15
CA GLU A 205 -8.18 -7.46 -22.21
C GLU A 205 -7.40 -7.69 -23.51
N LYS A 206 -6.45 -6.79 -23.82
CA LYS A 206 -5.67 -6.85 -25.07
C LYS A 206 -4.47 -7.81 -24.95
N TYR A 207 -3.64 -7.64 -23.94
CA TYR A 207 -2.34 -8.32 -23.86
C TYR A 207 -2.39 -9.64 -23.07
N PHE A 208 -3.36 -9.78 -22.15
CA PHE A 208 -3.56 -10.99 -21.36
C PHE A 208 -4.74 -11.85 -21.84
N SER A 209 -5.29 -11.58 -23.02
CA SER A 209 -6.45 -12.31 -23.56
C SER A 209 -6.33 -13.83 -23.51
N PRO A 210 -5.19 -14.46 -23.89
CA PRO A 210 -5.02 -15.91 -23.79
C PRO A 210 -5.03 -16.41 -22.33
N TYR A 211 -4.41 -15.65 -21.42
CA TYR A 211 -4.37 -15.96 -19.98
C TYR A 211 -5.76 -15.85 -19.34
N LEU A 212 -6.54 -14.81 -19.70
CA LEU A 212 -7.93 -14.65 -19.27
C LEU A 212 -8.79 -15.84 -19.71
N ALA A 213 -8.65 -16.28 -20.97
CA ALA A 213 -9.40 -17.43 -21.48
C ALA A 213 -9.02 -18.74 -20.78
N CYS A 214 -7.74 -18.92 -20.45
CA CYS A 214 -7.27 -20.09 -19.71
C CYS A 214 -7.77 -20.08 -18.26
N ALA A 215 -7.65 -18.94 -17.58
CA ALA A 215 -8.09 -18.78 -16.20
C ALA A 215 -9.61 -18.91 -16.04
N ALA A 216 -10.39 -18.34 -16.96
CA ALA A 216 -11.85 -18.45 -16.96
C ALA A 216 -12.30 -19.92 -17.02
N ARG A 217 -11.71 -20.71 -17.92
CA ARG A 217 -11.97 -22.16 -18.01
C ARG A 217 -11.54 -22.92 -16.74
N ALA A 218 -10.41 -22.52 -16.15
CA ALA A 218 -9.88 -23.20 -14.96
C ALA A 218 -10.76 -22.99 -13.71
N LEU A 219 -11.54 -21.90 -13.69
CA LEU A 219 -12.42 -21.50 -12.58
C LEU A 219 -13.91 -21.69 -12.89
N ASP A 220 -14.25 -22.25 -14.05
CA ASP A 220 -15.63 -22.42 -14.53
C ASP A 220 -16.42 -21.09 -14.54
N LEU A 221 -15.76 -20.02 -15.01
CA LEU A 221 -16.32 -18.68 -15.14
C LEU A 221 -16.36 -18.24 -16.59
N THR A 222 -17.28 -17.34 -16.93
CA THR A 222 -17.19 -16.59 -18.17
C THR A 222 -16.04 -15.57 -18.08
N ARG A 223 -15.53 -15.13 -19.23
CA ARG A 223 -14.49 -14.10 -19.28
C ARG A 223 -14.92 -12.79 -18.58
N SER A 224 -16.19 -12.42 -18.69
CA SER A 224 -16.75 -11.21 -18.07
C SER A 224 -16.80 -11.33 -16.54
N GLU A 225 -17.26 -12.47 -16.02
CA GLU A 225 -17.30 -12.75 -14.59
C GLU A 225 -15.89 -12.76 -13.98
N LEU A 226 -14.94 -13.44 -14.67
CA LEU A 226 -13.54 -13.42 -14.22
C LEU A 226 -12.97 -12.01 -14.20
N LEU A 227 -13.17 -11.23 -15.27
CA LEU A 227 -12.64 -9.86 -15.30
C LEU A 227 -13.27 -9.00 -14.20
N GLY A 228 -14.58 -9.13 -13.98
CA GLY A 228 -15.25 -8.47 -12.85
C GLY A 228 -14.70 -8.88 -11.48
N ALA A 229 -14.36 -10.16 -11.29
CA ALA A 229 -13.74 -10.67 -10.08
C ALA A 229 -12.32 -10.12 -9.90
N LEU A 230 -11.51 -10.13 -10.96
CA LEU A 230 -10.15 -9.55 -10.95
C LEU A 230 -10.18 -8.04 -10.64
N MET A 231 -11.13 -7.29 -11.24
CA MET A 231 -11.29 -5.87 -10.94
C MET A 231 -11.59 -5.62 -9.47
N ARG A 232 -12.52 -6.37 -8.86
CA ARG A 232 -12.82 -6.23 -7.43
C ARG A 232 -11.64 -6.60 -6.54
N HIS A 233 -10.81 -7.56 -6.96
CA HIS A 233 -9.78 -8.15 -6.11
C HIS A 233 -8.42 -7.45 -6.24
N TYR A 234 -7.98 -7.02 -7.44
CA TYR A 234 -6.63 -6.55 -7.71
C TYR A 234 -6.53 -5.16 -8.37
N ASP A 235 -7.65 -4.58 -8.83
CA ASP A 235 -7.69 -3.27 -9.47
C ASP A 235 -7.87 -2.13 -8.46
N GLY A 236 -8.09 -0.92 -8.96
CA GLY A 236 -8.58 0.21 -8.20
C GLY A 236 -7.52 1.16 -7.69
N PHE A 237 -6.25 0.93 -7.99
CA PHE A 237 -5.19 1.90 -7.65
C PHE A 237 -5.26 3.12 -8.57
N CYS A 238 -5.26 4.30 -7.97
CA CYS A 238 -5.22 5.58 -8.67
C CYS A 238 -3.99 6.38 -8.27
N PHE A 239 -3.24 6.82 -9.27
CA PHE A 239 -1.99 7.54 -9.09
C PHE A 239 -1.99 8.92 -9.77
N GLU A 240 -3.15 9.51 -9.93
CA GLU A 240 -3.26 10.82 -10.55
C GLU A 240 -4.36 11.68 -9.87
N ARG A 241 -4.16 13.01 -9.91
CA ARG A 241 -4.97 13.96 -9.15
C ARG A 241 -6.40 14.19 -9.66
N SER A 242 -6.73 13.78 -10.88
CA SER A 242 -8.11 13.88 -11.39
C SER A 242 -8.99 12.70 -10.95
N ALA A 243 -8.38 11.65 -10.43
CA ALA A 243 -9.05 10.45 -9.94
C ALA A 243 -9.90 9.71 -11.00
N THR A 244 -9.49 9.77 -12.27
CA THR A 244 -10.19 9.17 -13.39
C THR A 244 -9.67 7.78 -13.74
N GLU A 245 -8.36 7.58 -13.66
CA GLU A 245 -7.71 6.37 -14.11
C GLU A 245 -7.45 5.37 -12.97
N ARG A 246 -7.62 4.09 -13.28
CA ARG A 246 -7.38 2.98 -12.35
C ARG A 246 -6.47 1.95 -12.97
N VAL A 247 -5.62 1.35 -12.14
CA VAL A 247 -4.72 0.29 -12.57
C VAL A 247 -4.71 -0.87 -11.58
N PHE A 248 -4.50 -2.05 -12.13
CA PHE A 248 -4.27 -3.29 -11.38
C PHE A 248 -2.87 -3.31 -10.77
N ALA A 249 -2.73 -3.95 -9.61
CA ALA A 249 -1.45 -4.31 -9.03
C ALA A 249 -0.75 -5.36 -9.90
N PRO A 250 0.41 -5.05 -10.52
CA PRO A 250 1.04 -5.97 -11.45
C PRO A 250 1.43 -7.31 -10.82
N TRP A 251 1.98 -7.26 -9.61
CA TRP A 251 2.43 -8.46 -8.91
C TRP A 251 1.29 -9.44 -8.63
N SER A 252 0.19 -8.95 -8.04
CA SER A 252 -0.96 -9.77 -7.69
C SER A 252 -1.59 -10.39 -8.93
N LEU A 253 -1.76 -9.59 -9.99
CA LEU A 253 -2.33 -10.05 -11.25
C LEU A 253 -1.46 -11.12 -11.94
N LEU A 254 -0.14 -10.91 -11.99
CA LEU A 254 0.78 -11.87 -12.62
C LEU A 254 0.84 -13.19 -11.85
N ASN A 255 0.83 -13.16 -10.51
CA ASN A 255 0.77 -14.37 -9.70
C ASN A 255 -0.55 -15.13 -9.88
N PHE A 256 -1.67 -14.41 -9.97
CA PHE A 256 -2.94 -15.04 -10.31
C PHE A 256 -2.85 -15.77 -11.67
N PHE A 257 -2.35 -15.13 -12.72
CA PHE A 257 -2.22 -15.77 -14.03
C PHE A 257 -1.21 -16.92 -14.07
N ALA A 258 -0.23 -16.92 -13.18
CA ALA A 258 0.71 -18.03 -13.07
C ALA A 258 0.05 -19.31 -12.52
N SER A 259 -0.97 -19.18 -11.66
CA SER A 259 -1.64 -20.31 -11.01
C SER A 259 -3.15 -20.08 -10.79
N PRO A 260 -3.94 -19.89 -11.86
CA PRO A 260 -5.33 -19.47 -11.75
C PRO A 260 -6.24 -20.50 -11.05
N ARG A 261 -5.88 -21.79 -11.05
CA ARG A 261 -6.64 -22.85 -10.35
C ARG A 261 -6.71 -22.66 -8.84
N ASN A 262 -5.78 -21.89 -8.27
CA ASN A 262 -5.78 -21.57 -6.84
C ASN A 262 -6.82 -20.51 -6.46
N GLY A 263 -7.55 -19.96 -7.43
CA GLY A 263 -8.51 -18.88 -7.20
C GLY A 263 -7.84 -17.52 -6.99
N LEU A 264 -8.61 -16.57 -6.48
CA LEU A 264 -8.15 -15.21 -6.17
C LEU A 264 -7.50 -15.20 -4.78
N LEU A 265 -6.18 -15.39 -4.74
CA LEU A 265 -5.39 -15.35 -3.50
C LEU A 265 -4.91 -13.93 -3.20
N ASP A 266 -4.49 -13.70 -1.96
CA ASP A 266 -4.01 -12.42 -1.47
C ASP A 266 -2.48 -12.37 -1.52
N TYR A 267 -1.95 -11.81 -2.58
CA TYR A 267 -0.49 -11.69 -2.80
C TYR A 267 0.12 -10.43 -2.19
N TRP A 268 -0.73 -9.50 -1.70
CA TRP A 268 -0.25 -8.22 -1.17
C TRP A 268 0.69 -8.39 0.02
N PHE A 269 0.35 -9.26 0.97
CA PHE A 269 1.21 -9.57 2.13
C PHE A 269 2.34 -10.55 1.83
N GLU A 270 2.11 -11.58 1.03
CA GLU A 270 3.11 -12.60 0.73
C GLU A 270 4.35 -12.03 0.02
N SER A 271 4.18 -10.98 -0.73
CA SER A 271 5.24 -10.30 -1.47
C SER A 271 6.20 -9.46 -0.63
N GLY A 272 6.21 -9.60 0.69
CA GLY A 272 6.91 -8.70 1.63
C GLY A 272 6.11 -7.41 1.85
N GLY A 273 4.79 -7.52 1.77
CA GLY A 273 3.85 -6.40 1.74
C GLY A 273 3.55 -5.76 3.09
N LYS A 274 4.18 -6.18 4.18
CA LYS A 274 4.33 -5.27 5.32
C LYS A 274 5.40 -4.25 4.90
N PRO A 275 5.05 -3.04 4.45
CA PRO A 275 6.07 -2.09 4.04
C PRO A 275 6.93 -1.83 5.26
N SER A 276 8.23 -2.04 5.15
CA SER A 276 9.16 -1.78 6.24
C SER A 276 8.98 -0.37 6.80
N VAL A 277 8.67 0.58 5.92
CA VAL A 277 8.37 1.97 6.28
C VAL A 277 7.14 2.10 7.17
N LEU A 278 6.04 1.38 6.86
CA LEU A 278 4.82 1.41 7.68
C LEU A 278 5.07 0.72 9.04
N MET A 279 5.77 -0.40 9.04
CA MET A 279 6.11 -1.12 10.27
C MET A 279 7.06 -0.29 11.16
N GLU A 280 8.01 0.41 10.56
CA GLU A 280 8.94 1.28 11.28
C GLU A 280 8.21 2.51 11.85
N TYR A 281 7.32 3.12 11.07
CA TYR A 281 6.44 4.20 11.52
C TYR A 281 5.58 3.78 12.72
N LEU A 282 4.99 2.60 12.67
CA LEU A 282 4.13 2.08 13.73
C LEU A 282 4.87 1.69 15.03
N LYS A 283 6.20 1.65 15.04
CA LYS A 283 6.98 1.49 16.28
C LYS A 283 6.89 2.72 17.19
N SER A 284 6.84 3.91 16.59
CA SER A 284 6.83 5.20 17.31
C SER A 284 5.49 5.92 17.27
N HIS A 285 4.58 5.53 16.37
CA HIS A 285 3.30 6.16 16.17
C HIS A 285 2.15 5.16 16.39
N ALA A 286 1.10 5.61 17.04
CA ALA A 286 -0.11 4.81 17.16
C ALA A 286 -0.78 4.65 15.79
N MET A 287 -1.23 3.45 15.48
CA MET A 287 -2.15 3.22 14.38
C MET A 287 -3.46 3.96 14.64
N ARG A 288 -4.12 4.46 13.59
CA ARG A 288 -5.47 5.02 13.72
C ARG A 288 -6.38 4.06 14.45
N SER A 289 -7.34 4.62 15.17
CA SER A 289 -8.34 3.79 15.85
C SER A 289 -8.97 2.83 14.86
N PRO A 290 -9.12 1.54 15.21
CA PRO A 290 -9.89 0.59 14.40
C PRO A 290 -11.27 1.10 14.00
N GLU A 291 -11.86 2.01 14.78
CA GLU A 291 -13.14 2.66 14.48
C GLU A 291 -13.15 3.45 13.17
N GLU A 292 -11.98 3.84 12.66
CA GLU A 292 -11.84 4.52 11.38
C GLU A 292 -11.72 3.57 10.19
N TYR A 293 -11.63 2.25 10.43
CA TYR A 293 -11.40 1.27 9.37
C TYR A 293 -12.45 1.35 8.25
N GLY A 294 -13.71 1.43 8.59
CA GLY A 294 -14.82 1.49 7.63
C GLY A 294 -15.29 2.90 7.26
N ARG A 295 -14.70 3.96 7.83
CA ARG A 295 -15.12 5.33 7.57
C ARG A 295 -14.43 5.92 6.35
N GLU A 296 -15.10 6.86 5.68
CA GLU A 296 -14.52 7.69 4.62
C GLU A 296 -13.36 8.50 5.19
N LYS A 297 -12.27 8.56 4.44
CA LYS A 297 -11.04 9.27 4.82
C LYS A 297 -10.81 10.42 3.85
N THR A 298 -10.49 11.58 4.40
CA THR A 298 -10.19 12.76 3.60
C THR A 298 -8.83 13.35 3.97
N ILE A 299 -8.14 13.89 2.96
CA ILE A 299 -6.87 14.61 3.10
C ILE A 299 -6.84 15.74 2.09
N SER A 300 -6.06 16.81 2.34
CA SER A 300 -5.86 17.80 1.29
C SER A 300 -4.90 17.29 0.20
N LEU A 301 -5.14 17.70 -1.04
CA LEU A 301 -4.25 17.39 -2.16
C LEU A 301 -2.85 17.95 -1.92
N SER A 302 -2.75 19.11 -1.29
CA SER A 302 -1.49 19.74 -0.91
C SER A 302 -0.71 18.88 0.09
N THR A 303 -1.36 18.31 1.10
CA THR A 303 -0.74 17.38 2.05
C THR A 303 -0.31 16.07 1.37
N LEU A 304 -1.14 15.52 0.48
CA LEU A 304 -0.82 14.29 -0.25
C LEU A 304 0.31 14.49 -1.28
N SER A 305 0.35 15.63 -1.94
CA SER A 305 1.36 15.99 -2.94
C SER A 305 2.66 16.47 -2.31
N GLY A 306 2.56 17.05 -1.11
CA GLY A 306 3.69 17.61 -0.38
C GLY A 306 4.68 16.55 0.09
N SER A 307 5.89 17.00 0.38
CA SER A 307 6.84 16.20 1.16
C SER A 307 6.60 16.48 2.63
N SER A 308 6.49 15.43 3.42
CA SER A 308 6.39 15.53 4.88
C SER A 308 7.76 15.28 5.52
N ASP A 309 8.09 16.02 6.56
CA ASP A 309 9.17 15.64 7.45
C ASP A 309 8.74 14.41 8.28
N ALA A 310 9.70 13.68 8.82
CA ALA A 310 9.41 12.48 9.63
C ALA A 310 8.42 12.79 10.78
N ASP A 311 8.54 13.99 11.39
CA ASP A 311 7.70 14.42 12.52
C ASP A 311 6.30 14.88 12.11
N THR A 312 6.09 15.25 10.86
CA THR A 312 4.82 15.78 10.32
C THR A 312 4.16 14.85 9.32
N LEU A 313 4.64 13.61 9.25
CA LEU A 313 4.14 12.63 8.32
C LEU A 313 2.67 12.30 8.61
N SER A 314 1.82 12.56 7.62
CA SER A 314 0.42 12.13 7.68
C SER A 314 0.33 10.62 7.51
N ASP A 315 -0.29 9.94 8.46
CA ASP A 315 -0.57 8.50 8.37
C ASP A 315 -1.42 8.15 7.13
N LEU A 316 -2.40 9.00 6.76
CA LEU A 316 -3.17 8.84 5.52
C LEU A 316 -2.27 9.01 4.28
N GLY A 317 -1.35 9.98 4.33
CA GLY A 317 -0.34 10.16 3.27
C GLY A 317 0.55 8.93 3.14
N LEU A 318 1.06 8.39 4.24
CA LEU A 318 1.88 7.18 4.26
C LEU A 318 1.13 5.95 3.76
N LEU A 319 -0.09 5.73 4.23
CA LEU A 319 -0.95 4.62 3.78
C LEU A 319 -1.26 4.72 2.28
N THR A 320 -1.43 5.93 1.75
CA THR A 320 -1.65 6.14 0.31
C THR A 320 -0.37 5.87 -0.49
N GLN A 321 0.79 6.38 -0.06
CA GLN A 321 2.07 6.17 -0.73
C GLN A 321 2.49 4.69 -0.70
N THR A 322 2.18 3.98 0.37
CA THR A 322 2.46 2.54 0.49
C THR A 322 1.41 1.65 -0.19
N GLY A 323 0.32 2.23 -0.70
CA GLY A 323 -0.71 1.53 -1.47
C GLY A 323 -1.82 0.86 -0.65
N TYR A 324 -1.90 1.13 0.65
CA TYR A 324 -3.05 0.67 1.46
C TYR A 324 -4.30 1.50 1.24
N LEU A 325 -4.13 2.78 0.93
CA LEU A 325 -5.21 3.65 0.50
C LEU A 325 -4.94 4.13 -0.93
N THR A 326 -6.00 4.51 -1.60
CA THR A 326 -5.94 5.08 -2.94
C THR A 326 -6.90 6.25 -3.08
N ILE A 327 -6.67 7.12 -4.06
CA ILE A 327 -7.54 8.24 -4.38
C ILE A 327 -8.81 7.70 -5.04
N LYS A 328 -9.97 7.95 -4.44
CA LYS A 328 -11.28 7.59 -5.00
C LYS A 328 -11.93 8.76 -5.74
N ALA A 329 -11.77 9.96 -5.20
CA ALA A 329 -12.28 11.18 -5.80
C ALA A 329 -11.47 12.39 -5.32
N VAL A 330 -11.48 13.46 -6.12
CA VAL A 330 -11.03 14.79 -5.70
C VAL A 330 -12.19 15.76 -5.89
N LYS A 331 -12.55 16.49 -4.85
CA LYS A 331 -13.67 17.42 -4.86
C LYS A 331 -13.23 18.77 -4.28
N TYR A 332 -13.98 19.81 -4.61
CA TYR A 332 -13.74 21.17 -4.09
C TYR A 332 -12.34 21.70 -4.34
N GLY A 333 -11.67 21.18 -5.39
CA GLY A 333 -10.33 21.61 -5.82
C GLY A 333 -9.15 21.03 -5.01
N ASP A 334 -9.32 20.73 -3.73
CA ASP A 334 -8.21 20.27 -2.86
C ASP A 334 -8.57 19.06 -1.96
N THR A 335 -9.84 18.72 -1.80
CA THR A 335 -10.25 17.62 -0.91
C THR A 335 -10.17 16.28 -1.61
N VAL A 336 -9.25 15.43 -1.17
CA VAL A 336 -9.03 14.07 -1.68
C VAL A 336 -9.75 13.07 -0.78
N TYR A 337 -10.60 12.27 -1.38
CA TYR A 337 -11.31 11.16 -0.74
C TYR A 337 -10.51 9.88 -0.95
N LEU A 338 -10.20 9.21 0.15
CA LEU A 338 -9.37 8.00 0.18
C LEU A 338 -10.18 6.80 0.67
N ASP A 339 -9.92 5.65 0.05
CA ASP A 339 -10.42 4.34 0.51
C ASP A 339 -9.46 3.24 0.07
N TYR A 340 -9.72 2.01 0.46
CA TYR A 340 -8.97 0.84 0.02
C TYR A 340 -9.11 0.67 -1.51
N PRO A 341 -8.03 0.35 -2.24
CA PRO A 341 -8.13 0.14 -3.68
C PRO A 341 -9.05 -1.02 -4.03
N ASN A 342 -8.93 -2.15 -3.35
CA ASN A 342 -9.60 -3.40 -3.67
C ASN A 342 -9.74 -4.31 -2.43
N LEU A 343 -10.31 -5.52 -2.65
CA LEU A 343 -10.56 -6.50 -1.59
C LEU A 343 -9.26 -7.06 -0.98
N GLU A 344 -8.24 -7.34 -1.82
CA GLU A 344 -6.95 -7.84 -1.36
C GLU A 344 -6.31 -6.89 -0.34
N VAL A 345 -6.25 -5.60 -0.66
CA VAL A 345 -5.66 -4.59 0.23
C VAL A 345 -6.54 -4.31 1.44
N LYS A 346 -7.86 -4.33 1.26
CA LYS A 346 -8.81 -4.18 2.38
C LYS A 346 -8.63 -5.29 3.41
N LYS A 347 -8.47 -6.54 2.97
CA LYS A 347 -8.16 -7.68 3.82
C LYS A 347 -6.79 -7.52 4.49
N ALA A 348 -5.77 -7.14 3.73
CA ALA A 348 -4.43 -6.88 4.24
C ALA A 348 -4.44 -5.83 5.36
N MET A 349 -5.22 -4.76 5.21
CA MET A 349 -5.38 -3.75 6.25
C MET A 349 -6.10 -4.30 7.48
N GLY A 350 -7.15 -5.11 7.30
CA GLY A 350 -7.81 -5.82 8.39
C GLY A 350 -6.86 -6.70 9.19
N GLN A 351 -6.00 -7.48 8.50
CA GLN A 351 -4.97 -8.30 9.13
C GLN A 351 -3.97 -7.45 9.93
N LEU A 352 -3.55 -6.31 9.38
CA LEU A 352 -2.64 -5.41 10.08
C LEU A 352 -3.28 -4.86 11.37
N TYR A 353 -4.56 -4.48 11.33
CA TYR A 353 -5.28 -4.05 12.54
C TYR A 353 -5.38 -5.18 13.57
N VAL A 354 -5.74 -6.40 13.15
CA VAL A 354 -5.83 -7.57 14.05
C VAL A 354 -4.48 -7.84 14.72
N GLU A 355 -3.39 -7.84 13.99
CA GLU A 355 -2.05 -8.03 14.56
C GLU A 355 -1.70 -6.92 15.58
N HIS A 356 -2.09 -5.67 15.30
CA HIS A 356 -1.90 -4.58 16.25
C HIS A 356 -2.75 -4.74 17.51
N LEU A 357 -4.02 -5.12 17.38
CA LEU A 357 -4.89 -5.41 18.51
C LEU A 357 -4.31 -6.52 19.40
N LEU A 358 -3.66 -7.51 18.77
CA LEU A 358 -3.12 -8.71 19.42
C LEU A 358 -1.61 -8.59 19.75
N THR A 359 -1.06 -7.39 19.79
CA THR A 359 0.38 -7.14 20.10
C THR A 359 1.35 -7.91 19.19
N GLY A 360 1.09 -7.91 17.89
CA GLY A 360 1.91 -8.56 16.87
C GLY A 360 1.61 -10.04 16.64
N ARG A 361 0.64 -10.62 17.36
CA ARG A 361 0.20 -12.02 17.16
C ARG A 361 -0.88 -12.09 16.07
N SER A 362 -0.89 -13.16 15.30
CA SER A 362 -1.98 -13.45 14.36
C SER A 362 -3.22 -14.01 15.10
N ALA A 363 -4.40 -13.92 14.48
CA ALA A 363 -5.63 -14.53 14.99
C ALA A 363 -5.46 -16.04 15.22
N GLY A 364 -4.72 -16.75 14.37
CA GLY A 364 -4.42 -18.17 14.54
C GLY A 364 -3.63 -18.49 15.82
N GLN A 365 -2.64 -17.65 16.14
CA GLN A 365 -1.81 -17.83 17.35
C GLN A 365 -2.58 -17.65 18.65
N VAL A 366 -3.69 -16.92 18.64
CA VAL A 366 -4.57 -16.76 19.81
C VAL A 366 -5.77 -17.71 19.79
N GLY A 367 -5.79 -18.66 18.85
CA GLY A 367 -6.86 -19.65 18.73
C GLY A 367 -8.16 -19.12 18.13
N ALA A 368 -8.09 -17.97 17.43
CA ALA A 368 -9.21 -17.35 16.73
C ALA A 368 -9.07 -17.45 15.18
N GLY A 369 -8.30 -18.43 14.66
CA GLY A 369 -8.02 -18.56 13.22
C GLY A 369 -9.22 -18.97 12.36
N PRO A 370 -10.03 -19.97 12.71
CA PRO A 370 -10.97 -20.58 11.77
C PRO A 370 -12.33 -19.88 11.69
N ILE A 371 -12.39 -18.54 11.75
CA ILE A 371 -13.68 -17.80 11.76
C ILE A 371 -14.50 -18.02 10.49
N VAL A 372 -13.87 -18.15 9.33
CA VAL A 372 -14.57 -18.40 8.06
C VAL A 372 -15.27 -19.75 8.10
N GLN A 373 -14.59 -20.78 8.62
CA GLN A 373 -15.16 -22.12 8.80
C GLN A 373 -16.34 -22.07 9.78
N VAL A 374 -16.18 -21.42 10.92
CA VAL A 374 -17.23 -21.29 11.93
C VAL A 374 -18.48 -20.63 11.36
N LEU A 375 -18.33 -19.52 10.67
CA LEU A 375 -19.46 -18.83 10.04
C LEU A 375 -20.09 -19.65 8.90
N SER A 376 -19.29 -20.48 8.21
CA SER A 376 -19.79 -21.33 7.11
C SER A 376 -20.57 -22.56 7.60
N GLU A 377 -20.13 -23.19 8.68
CA GLU A 377 -20.53 -24.57 9.01
C GLU A 377 -21.07 -24.74 10.45
N GLU A 378 -20.63 -23.86 11.40
CA GLU A 378 -20.87 -24.09 12.82
C GLU A 378 -22.02 -23.23 13.40
N SER A 379 -22.17 -23.24 14.73
CA SER A 379 -23.26 -22.59 15.48
C SER A 379 -22.87 -21.19 16.01
N ALA A 380 -23.87 -20.44 16.49
CA ALA A 380 -23.65 -19.20 17.22
C ALA A 380 -22.78 -19.38 18.48
N GLU A 381 -22.84 -20.52 19.14
CA GLU A 381 -22.00 -20.85 20.29
C GLU A 381 -20.52 -20.92 19.90
N ALA A 382 -20.19 -21.57 18.77
CA ALA A 382 -18.83 -21.64 18.25
C ALA A 382 -18.30 -20.24 17.86
N LEU A 383 -19.16 -19.40 17.27
CA LEU A 383 -18.83 -18.00 16.99
C LEU A 383 -18.46 -17.24 18.28
N VAL A 384 -19.29 -17.33 19.32
CA VAL A 384 -19.04 -16.68 20.61
C VAL A 384 -17.74 -17.18 21.24
N HIS A 385 -17.47 -18.48 21.15
CA HIS A 385 -16.23 -19.04 21.68
C HIS A 385 -14.98 -18.45 20.99
N ILE A 386 -14.99 -18.33 19.66
CA ILE A 386 -13.88 -17.71 18.91
C ILE A 386 -13.76 -16.23 19.22
N LEU A 387 -14.86 -15.48 19.25
CA LEU A 387 -14.84 -14.07 19.61
C LEU A 387 -14.27 -13.85 21.01
N ASN A 388 -14.63 -14.70 21.98
CA ASN A 388 -14.09 -14.61 23.33
C ASN A 388 -12.57 -14.85 23.38
N ARG A 389 -12.04 -15.76 22.56
CA ARG A 389 -10.58 -15.92 22.43
C ARG A 389 -9.90 -14.70 21.84
N LEU A 390 -10.50 -14.09 20.82
CA LEU A 390 -9.99 -12.87 20.23
C LEU A 390 -9.94 -11.74 21.26
N PHE A 391 -11.08 -11.46 21.91
CA PHE A 391 -11.20 -10.37 22.87
C PHE A 391 -10.31 -10.56 24.10
N ALA A 392 -10.12 -11.79 24.59
CA ALA A 392 -9.20 -12.09 25.70
C ALA A 392 -7.73 -11.77 25.36
N ALA A 393 -7.38 -11.72 24.08
CA ALA A 393 -6.01 -11.48 23.62
C ALA A 393 -5.72 -10.03 23.24
N ILE A 394 -6.72 -9.14 23.22
CA ILE A 394 -6.57 -7.73 22.90
C ILE A 394 -5.75 -6.99 23.98
N ASP A 395 -4.89 -6.08 23.56
CA ASP A 395 -4.21 -5.14 24.45
C ASP A 395 -5.16 -4.02 24.88
N TYR A 396 -5.84 -4.21 26.00
CA TYR A 396 -6.81 -3.25 26.53
C TYR A 396 -6.21 -1.94 27.04
N GLN A 397 -4.91 -1.88 27.30
CA GLN A 397 -4.25 -0.61 27.65
C GLN A 397 -4.18 0.30 26.44
N ARG A 398 -3.88 -0.29 25.30
CA ARG A 398 -3.75 0.43 24.02
C ARG A 398 -5.08 0.56 23.27
N TYR A 399 -5.93 -0.46 23.33
CA TYR A 399 -7.22 -0.54 22.63
C TYR A 399 -8.35 -0.89 23.62
N PRO A 400 -8.77 0.08 24.45
CA PRO A 400 -9.82 -0.18 25.42
C PRO A 400 -11.17 -0.42 24.74
N VAL A 401 -11.88 -1.46 25.16
CA VAL A 401 -13.30 -1.67 24.83
C VAL A 401 -14.12 -0.81 25.77
N ARG A 402 -14.91 0.13 25.25
CA ARG A 402 -15.64 1.13 26.03
C ARG A 402 -17.16 1.03 25.89
N ASP A 403 -17.61 0.54 24.75
CA ASP A 403 -19.01 0.58 24.33
C ASP A 403 -19.31 -0.42 23.21
N GLU A 404 -20.55 -0.46 22.76
CA GLU A 404 -21.02 -1.30 21.67
C GLU A 404 -20.26 -1.02 20.36
N ALA A 405 -19.90 0.25 20.10
CA ALA A 405 -19.19 0.65 18.90
C ALA A 405 -17.79 0.03 18.85
N SER A 406 -17.06 0.01 19.96
CA SER A 406 -15.73 -0.62 20.04
C SER A 406 -15.79 -2.14 19.87
N VAL A 407 -16.79 -2.82 20.48
CA VAL A 407 -17.01 -4.27 20.29
C VAL A 407 -17.28 -4.58 18.82
N ARG A 408 -18.18 -3.84 18.20
CA ARG A 408 -18.55 -3.98 16.80
C ARG A 408 -17.35 -3.80 15.89
N VAL A 409 -16.57 -2.75 16.08
CA VAL A 409 -15.44 -2.41 15.21
C VAL A 409 -14.32 -3.44 15.34
N PHE A 410 -14.00 -3.94 16.53
CA PHE A 410 -12.98 -4.98 16.68
C PHE A 410 -13.42 -6.28 16.01
N THR A 411 -14.71 -6.62 16.10
CA THR A 411 -15.29 -7.76 15.36
C THR A 411 -15.23 -7.51 13.85
N GLN A 412 -15.55 -6.30 13.38
CA GLN A 412 -15.49 -5.93 11.96
C GLN A 412 -14.07 -6.09 11.38
N VAL A 413 -13.05 -5.53 12.03
CA VAL A 413 -11.67 -5.63 11.51
C VAL A 413 -11.16 -7.07 11.55
N TYR A 414 -11.58 -7.85 12.55
CA TYR A 414 -11.27 -9.26 12.63
C TYR A 414 -11.88 -10.06 11.46
N PHE A 415 -13.15 -9.85 11.15
CA PHE A 415 -13.81 -10.49 10.00
C PHE A 415 -13.16 -10.04 8.68
N ALA A 416 -12.89 -8.75 8.53
CA ALA A 416 -12.23 -8.23 7.34
C ALA A 416 -10.80 -8.80 7.16
N GLY A 417 -10.05 -8.94 8.25
CA GLY A 417 -8.74 -9.58 8.24
C GLY A 417 -8.77 -11.06 7.86
N ALA A 418 -9.90 -11.73 8.10
CA ALA A 418 -10.14 -13.10 7.64
C ALA A 418 -10.60 -13.19 6.17
N GLY A 419 -10.73 -12.06 5.47
CA GLY A 419 -11.14 -12.00 4.07
C GLY A 419 -12.65 -11.95 3.86
N LEU A 420 -13.41 -11.67 4.92
CA LEU A 420 -14.84 -11.45 4.85
C LEU A 420 -15.14 -9.99 4.53
N GLU A 421 -16.35 -9.73 4.03
CA GLU A 421 -16.83 -8.38 3.71
C GLU A 421 -17.93 -7.96 4.70
N PRO A 422 -17.59 -7.67 5.98
CA PRO A 422 -18.58 -7.25 6.95
C PRO A 422 -19.16 -5.89 6.58
N LYS A 423 -20.48 -5.77 6.61
CA LYS A 423 -21.22 -4.51 6.48
C LYS A 423 -21.59 -4.02 7.87
N VAL A 424 -21.31 -2.76 8.12
CA VAL A 424 -21.60 -2.09 9.40
C VAL A 424 -22.71 -1.10 9.18
N GLU A 425 -23.65 -1.06 10.13
CA GLU A 425 -24.69 -0.05 10.15
C GLU A 425 -25.52 0.00 8.86
N HIS A 426 -25.78 -1.19 8.28
CA HIS A 426 -26.57 -1.28 7.06
C HIS A 426 -28.00 -0.78 7.31
N HIS A 427 -28.35 0.33 6.66
CA HIS A 427 -29.69 0.89 6.73
C HIS A 427 -30.67 0.03 5.93
N THR A 428 -31.67 -0.52 6.58
CA THR A 428 -32.86 -1.11 5.95
C THR A 428 -34.05 -0.17 6.11
N ALA A 429 -35.14 -0.46 5.41
CA ALA A 429 -36.37 0.30 5.58
C ALA A 429 -36.90 0.30 7.03
N HIS A 430 -36.47 -0.64 7.85
CA HIS A 430 -36.96 -0.88 9.22
C HIS A 430 -35.92 -0.62 10.33
N GLY A 431 -34.70 -0.19 9.98
CA GLY A 431 -33.66 0.12 10.95
C GLY A 431 -32.23 -0.16 10.46
N ARG A 432 -31.30 -0.27 11.40
CA ARG A 432 -29.85 -0.37 11.17
C ARG A 432 -29.29 -1.53 11.99
N SER A 433 -28.72 -2.54 11.33
CA SER A 433 -28.01 -3.64 11.97
C SER A 433 -26.63 -3.19 12.43
N ASP A 434 -26.11 -3.75 13.51
CA ASP A 434 -24.76 -3.43 13.95
C ASP A 434 -23.69 -4.00 13.02
N LEU A 435 -23.79 -5.31 12.67
CA LEU A 435 -22.83 -5.98 11.80
C LEU A 435 -23.49 -7.09 11.02
N GLU A 436 -23.30 -7.11 9.72
CA GLU A 436 -23.73 -8.15 8.82
C GLU A 436 -22.56 -8.77 8.08
N VAL A 437 -22.59 -10.10 7.89
CA VAL A 437 -21.60 -10.80 7.06
C VAL A 437 -22.23 -11.97 6.34
N LYS A 438 -21.88 -12.12 5.06
CA LYS A 438 -22.29 -13.26 4.21
C LYS A 438 -21.10 -14.19 3.99
N VAL A 439 -21.32 -15.47 4.24
CA VAL A 439 -20.31 -16.53 4.04
C VAL A 439 -20.99 -17.73 3.42
N ASN A 440 -20.57 -18.09 2.20
CA ASN A 440 -21.22 -19.12 1.39
C ASN A 440 -22.73 -18.83 1.22
N ASN A 441 -23.59 -19.74 1.68
CA ASN A 441 -25.06 -19.60 1.65
C ASN A 441 -25.66 -19.17 3.01
N ARG A 442 -24.83 -18.71 3.95
CA ARG A 442 -25.27 -18.19 5.25
C ARG A 442 -25.14 -16.70 5.32
N HIS A 443 -26.15 -16.04 5.86
CA HIS A 443 -26.18 -14.62 6.12
C HIS A 443 -26.31 -14.38 7.64
N TRP A 444 -25.23 -13.88 8.25
CA TRP A 444 -25.19 -13.60 9.68
C TRP A 444 -25.51 -12.14 9.95
N ILE A 445 -26.37 -11.89 10.92
CA ILE A 445 -26.69 -10.57 11.45
C ILE A 445 -26.41 -10.59 12.94
N LEU A 446 -25.50 -9.72 13.38
CA LEU A 446 -25.07 -9.61 14.76
C LEU A 446 -25.53 -8.29 15.34
N GLU A 447 -26.18 -8.35 16.50
CA GLU A 447 -26.57 -7.19 17.30
C GLU A 447 -25.82 -7.26 18.62
N PHE A 448 -25.12 -6.16 18.97
CA PHE A 448 -24.29 -6.10 20.16
C PHE A 448 -24.93 -5.24 21.23
N LYS A 449 -24.85 -5.70 22.48
CA LYS A 449 -25.08 -4.91 23.68
C LYS A 449 -23.91 -5.04 24.61
N VAL A 450 -23.67 -3.99 25.39
CA VAL A 450 -22.62 -3.96 26.40
C VAL A 450 -23.27 -3.91 27.78
N SER A 451 -22.83 -4.81 28.67
CA SER A 451 -23.20 -4.79 30.08
C SER A 451 -22.07 -4.20 30.91
N ARG A 452 -22.43 -3.25 31.78
CA ARG A 452 -21.53 -2.64 32.77
C ARG A 452 -21.80 -3.21 34.14
N ASP A 453 -20.90 -2.90 35.08
CA ASP A 453 -21.10 -3.29 36.48
C ASP A 453 -22.50 -2.85 36.99
N GLN A 454 -23.21 -3.76 37.69
CA GLN A 454 -24.57 -3.62 38.20
C GLN A 454 -25.70 -3.63 37.13
N GLU A 455 -25.45 -3.70 35.85
CA GLU A 455 -26.49 -3.89 34.84
C GLU A 455 -26.86 -5.37 34.73
N ASN A 456 -28.13 -5.67 34.48
CA ASN A 456 -28.59 -7.04 34.28
C ASN A 456 -28.31 -7.52 32.85
N PRO A 457 -27.39 -8.50 32.62
CA PRO A 457 -27.06 -8.96 31.27
C PRO A 457 -28.23 -9.63 30.54
N ASP A 458 -29.17 -10.24 31.28
CA ASP A 458 -30.33 -10.90 30.66
C ASP A 458 -31.33 -9.87 30.13
N GLN A 459 -31.48 -8.72 30.80
CA GLN A 459 -32.25 -7.58 30.26
C GLN A 459 -31.61 -7.01 28.99
N LYS A 460 -30.28 -6.88 28.96
CA LYS A 460 -29.55 -6.43 27.76
C LYS A 460 -29.71 -7.39 26.59
N LEU A 461 -29.76 -8.69 26.89
CA LEU A 461 -30.04 -9.70 25.88
C LEU A 461 -31.46 -9.58 25.31
N GLU A 462 -32.45 -9.34 26.15
CA GLU A 462 -33.83 -9.12 25.71
C GLU A 462 -33.94 -7.87 24.83
N GLU A 463 -33.30 -6.76 25.20
CA GLU A 463 -33.22 -5.53 24.37
C GLU A 463 -32.63 -5.84 22.97
N ALA A 464 -31.53 -6.60 22.88
CA ALA A 464 -30.93 -6.98 21.62
C ALA A 464 -31.84 -7.89 20.77
N VAL A 465 -32.51 -8.86 21.41
CA VAL A 465 -33.46 -9.77 20.75
C VAL A 465 -34.68 -9.01 20.20
N GLU A 466 -35.23 -8.06 20.97
CA GLU A 466 -36.33 -7.22 20.49
C GLU A 466 -35.90 -6.35 19.30
N GLN A 467 -34.70 -5.81 19.33
CA GLN A 467 -34.14 -5.04 18.22
C GLN A 467 -34.04 -5.87 16.93
N LEU A 468 -33.53 -7.10 17.01
CA LEU A 468 -33.44 -8.03 15.87
C LEU A 468 -34.82 -8.42 15.32
N LYS A 469 -35.83 -8.54 16.15
CA LYS A 469 -37.21 -8.89 15.74
C LYS A 469 -37.94 -7.72 15.10
N LEU A 470 -37.85 -6.52 15.73
CA LEU A 470 -38.61 -5.34 15.30
C LEU A 470 -38.10 -4.74 13.98
N LYS A 471 -36.82 -4.88 13.69
CA LYS A 471 -36.18 -4.19 12.56
C LYS A 471 -36.12 -5.04 11.26
N GLY A 472 -36.71 -6.26 11.21
CA GLY A 472 -36.87 -7.06 9.99
C GLY A 472 -35.59 -7.25 9.16
N TYR A 473 -34.44 -7.34 9.82
CA TYR A 473 -33.15 -7.41 9.15
C TYR A 473 -33.06 -8.68 8.28
N GLY A 474 -32.65 -8.52 7.03
CA GLY A 474 -32.38 -9.60 6.09
C GLY A 474 -33.63 -10.16 5.36
N ASP A 475 -34.80 -9.59 5.53
CA ASP A 475 -36.05 -10.09 4.96
C ASP A 475 -36.09 -9.99 3.41
N ASP A 476 -35.22 -9.21 2.77
CA ASP A 476 -35.12 -9.06 1.32
C ASP A 476 -34.30 -10.20 0.64
N SER A 477 -33.69 -11.12 1.39
CA SER A 477 -32.87 -12.21 0.84
C SER A 477 -33.63 -13.54 0.82
N SER A 478 -34.36 -13.81 -0.24
CA SER A 478 -35.27 -14.96 -0.38
C SER A 478 -34.62 -16.35 -0.56
N SER A 479 -33.30 -16.49 -0.44
CA SER A 479 -32.60 -17.76 -0.71
C SER A 479 -31.42 -18.08 0.22
N GLU A 480 -31.11 -17.24 1.22
CA GLU A 480 -29.98 -17.45 2.12
C GLU A 480 -30.43 -17.94 3.50
N ASN A 481 -29.63 -18.82 4.11
CA ASN A 481 -29.84 -19.26 5.48
C ASN A 481 -29.50 -18.11 6.43
N LEU A 482 -30.52 -17.35 6.85
CA LEU A 482 -30.40 -16.16 7.70
C LEU A 482 -30.24 -16.58 9.16
N ILE A 483 -29.15 -16.14 9.79
CA ILE A 483 -28.82 -16.42 11.19
C ILE A 483 -28.70 -15.08 11.93
N LYS A 484 -29.62 -14.81 12.84
CA LYS A 484 -29.65 -13.58 13.66
C LYS A 484 -29.16 -13.91 15.07
N VAL A 485 -28.15 -13.21 15.57
CA VAL A 485 -27.57 -13.45 16.89
C VAL A 485 -27.50 -12.17 17.72
N ALA A 486 -28.17 -12.19 18.85
CA ALA A 486 -28.04 -11.19 19.90
C ALA A 486 -26.86 -11.53 20.80
N LEU A 487 -25.98 -10.57 21.09
CA LEU A 487 -24.71 -10.76 21.80
C LEU A 487 -24.57 -9.71 22.90
N VAL A 488 -24.28 -10.13 24.14
CA VAL A 488 -24.00 -9.24 25.27
C VAL A 488 -22.56 -9.38 25.73
N PHE A 489 -21.79 -8.31 25.63
CA PHE A 489 -20.39 -8.24 26.06
C PHE A 489 -20.29 -7.60 27.43
N SER A 490 -19.63 -8.24 28.39
CA SER A 490 -19.29 -7.66 29.68
C SER A 490 -17.99 -6.87 29.61
N LEU A 491 -18.03 -5.58 29.95
CA LEU A 491 -16.81 -4.74 30.05
C LEU A 491 -15.90 -5.20 31.19
N GLU A 492 -16.47 -5.72 32.26
CA GLU A 492 -15.73 -6.21 33.42
C GLU A 492 -15.02 -7.52 33.14
N GLU A 493 -15.76 -8.52 32.63
CA GLU A 493 -15.21 -9.84 32.31
C GLU A 493 -14.46 -9.86 30.95
N ARG A 494 -14.60 -8.80 30.15
CA ARG A 494 -13.96 -8.63 28.82
C ARG A 494 -14.27 -9.79 27.87
N LYS A 495 -15.52 -10.27 27.92
CA LYS A 495 -16.00 -11.38 27.08
C LYS A 495 -17.50 -11.29 26.82
N PHE A 496 -17.99 -12.01 25.80
CA PHE A 496 -19.41 -12.24 25.60
C PHE A 496 -19.92 -13.25 26.65
N ILE A 497 -20.89 -12.81 27.45
CA ILE A 497 -21.42 -13.55 28.59
C ILE A 497 -22.83 -14.08 28.37
N ARG A 498 -23.58 -13.49 27.42
CA ARG A 498 -24.91 -13.93 27.01
C ARG A 498 -25.04 -13.83 25.51
N TRP A 499 -25.75 -14.77 24.92
CA TRP A 499 -26.10 -14.75 23.49
C TRP A 499 -27.39 -15.52 23.25
N LYS A 500 -28.06 -15.21 22.13
CA LYS A 500 -29.25 -15.91 21.68
C LYS A 500 -29.38 -15.83 20.16
N GLU A 501 -29.62 -16.97 19.53
CA GLU A 501 -30.05 -17.05 18.14
C GLU A 501 -31.56 -16.76 18.07
N VAL A 502 -31.99 -15.91 17.09
CA VAL A 502 -33.34 -15.32 17.04
C VAL A 502 -34.04 -15.70 15.74
#